data_82f42028217f6e46c976c7f1541f7a3f
#
_entry.id   82f42028217f6e46c976c7f1541f7a3f
#
_cell.length_a   1.000
_cell.length_b   1.000
_cell.length_c   1.000
_cell.angle_alpha   90.00
_cell.angle_beta   90.00
_cell.angle_gamma   90.00
#
_symmetry.space_group_name_H-M   'P 1'
#
loop_
_entity.id
_entity.type
_entity.pdbx_description
1 polymer ?
#
loop_
_entity_poly.entity_id
_entity_poly.type
_entity_poly.pdbx_seq_one_letter_code
_entity_poly.pdbx_strand_id
1 'polypeptide(L)'
;MSTTPLDIKFTQRLPANLISNIIYFVLNIIIGLALVPFFLDTLGTAAYGLIPLATSITSYITLVIDSLNTSISRFLTIDLQRADIKRANETFNTALFGTLGVILLLVPFALAAAWYAPAFFNIGDQSATDVFLLFAFIFASVLIRAWSSNFMVVLFAYNRLDLRNYVNSTNRFTQLVLVLTLFLCLGPSLTLVGLSYAGAAIVTFAMAFILSKRTCPYLKISPASFVRARLREIGGMSTWVLINSVGWLLNTQVALIVVNKLFGEVAGTEYSLAAVWSTLLIGIASLATNLLTPMTYSYYAQQDRKGLIHFTSTTIKVIGLFMALPIGLVCIFSPQLLTIWVGAEFAHLAPLIWICVAPVILQIMSSCITPITLAYNRVRSLVILTLPLSFLNVILALHLPYIFDIGMYGVALAGLITLSVRYGVIQPLFIAYVIQIPTFTYLKKMTYGIGGLLVLSVAGIALLSVVTISTLPTLILAGSGIAAAYLLFVLNFVLNPEEREMIRSCLPEVCQKRIPSWLL
;
A
#
# COMPACT_ATOMS: atom_id res chain seq x y z
N MET A 1 20.38 -39.38 9.86
CA MET A 1 19.05 -38.85 9.54
C MET A 1 19.23 -37.36 9.33
N SER A 2 19.41 -36.93 8.07
CA SER A 2 19.52 -35.51 7.71
C SER A 2 18.12 -34.95 7.66
N THR A 3 17.69 -34.27 8.72
CA THR A 3 16.53 -33.41 8.66
C THR A 3 16.83 -32.30 7.64
N THR A 4 16.24 -32.39 6.45
CA THR A 4 16.26 -31.32 5.49
C THR A 4 15.72 -30.06 6.18
N PRO A 5 16.41 -28.89 6.12
CA PRO A 5 16.04 -27.68 6.90
C PRO A 5 14.67 -27.12 6.55
N LEU A 6 13.96 -27.70 5.61
CA LEU A 6 12.74 -27.14 5.00
C LEU A 6 11.57 -28.13 4.92
N ASP A 7 11.43 -29.05 5.85
CA ASP A 7 10.15 -29.75 6.08
C ASP A 7 9.13 -28.75 6.71
N ILE A 8 9.06 -27.56 6.12
CA ILE A 8 8.07 -26.56 6.47
C ILE A 8 6.81 -26.98 5.74
N LYS A 9 5.90 -27.61 6.45
CA LYS A 9 4.54 -27.83 5.98
C LYS A 9 3.91 -26.46 5.74
N PHE A 10 4.07 -25.93 4.51
CA PHE A 10 3.60 -24.62 4.05
C PHE A 10 2.12 -24.39 4.41
N THR A 11 1.30 -25.43 4.27
CA THR A 11 -0.12 -25.45 4.60
C THR A 11 -0.42 -25.25 6.09
N GLN A 12 0.43 -25.75 6.99
CA GLN A 12 0.18 -25.63 8.44
C GLN A 12 0.36 -24.22 8.98
N ARG A 13 1.12 -23.36 8.32
CA ARG A 13 1.37 -21.97 8.75
C ARG A 13 0.47 -20.94 8.07
N LEU A 14 -0.30 -21.35 7.07
CA LEU A 14 -1.18 -20.46 6.34
C LEU A 14 -2.16 -19.70 7.26
N PRO A 15 -2.85 -20.34 8.23
CA PRO A 15 -3.75 -19.60 9.12
C PRO A 15 -3.03 -18.58 10.01
N ALA A 16 -1.88 -18.94 10.58
CA ALA A 16 -1.09 -18.04 11.42
C ALA A 16 -0.57 -16.82 10.63
N ASN A 17 -0.11 -17.04 9.41
CA ASN A 17 0.33 -15.98 8.52
C ASN A 17 -0.82 -15.05 8.12
N LEU A 18 -2.01 -15.58 7.82
CA LEU A 18 -3.20 -14.78 7.50
C LEU A 18 -3.65 -13.94 8.69
N ILE A 19 -3.79 -14.56 9.87
CA ILE A 19 -4.21 -13.86 11.09
C ILE A 19 -3.21 -12.76 11.44
N SER A 20 -1.91 -13.04 11.38
CA SER A 20 -0.88 -12.05 11.68
C SER A 20 -0.87 -10.89 10.68
N ASN A 21 -1.17 -11.14 9.39
CA ASN A 21 -1.33 -10.09 8.39
C ASN A 21 -2.52 -9.18 8.71
N ILE A 22 -3.67 -9.76 9.08
CA ILE A 22 -4.87 -9.00 9.45
C ILE A 22 -4.60 -8.17 10.71
N ILE A 23 -4.01 -8.77 11.75
CA ILE A 23 -3.67 -8.06 12.99
C ILE A 23 -2.72 -6.90 12.70
N TYR A 24 -1.66 -7.13 11.94
CA TYR A 24 -0.72 -6.06 11.56
C TYR A 24 -1.42 -4.94 10.79
N PHE A 25 -2.29 -5.28 9.83
CA PHE A 25 -3.02 -4.32 9.04
C PHE A 25 -3.95 -3.47 9.89
N VAL A 26 -4.76 -4.09 10.77
CA VAL A 26 -5.67 -3.41 11.68
C VAL A 26 -4.90 -2.49 12.64
N LEU A 27 -3.82 -2.99 13.24
CA LEU A 27 -2.95 -2.21 14.13
C LEU A 27 -2.34 -1.01 13.42
N ASN A 28 -1.88 -1.18 12.17
CA ASN A 28 -1.32 -0.09 11.38
C ASN A 28 -2.36 0.99 11.06
N ILE A 29 -3.61 0.59 10.78
CA ILE A 29 -4.73 1.53 10.57
C ILE A 29 -5.04 2.29 11.85
N ILE A 30 -5.25 1.58 12.97
CA ILE A 30 -5.63 2.21 14.25
C ILE A 30 -4.57 3.22 14.68
N ILE A 31 -3.28 2.83 14.67
CA ILE A 31 -2.20 3.73 15.06
C ILE A 31 -2.10 4.91 14.08
N GLY A 32 -2.21 4.65 12.76
CA GLY A 32 -2.14 5.69 11.74
C GLY A 32 -3.26 6.73 11.90
N LEU A 33 -4.50 6.27 12.07
CA LEU A 33 -5.66 7.16 12.26
C LEU A 33 -5.64 7.89 13.60
N ALA A 34 -5.13 7.26 14.68
CA ALA A 34 -5.06 7.88 16.00
C ALA A 34 -3.95 8.95 16.10
N LEU A 35 -2.81 8.74 15.43
CA LEU A 35 -1.70 9.69 15.47
C LEU A 35 -1.99 11.00 14.72
N VAL A 36 -2.87 10.98 13.71
CA VAL A 36 -3.16 12.18 12.92
C VAL A 36 -3.82 13.27 13.75
N PRO A 37 -4.98 13.05 14.43
CA PRO A 37 -5.57 14.07 15.29
C PRO A 37 -4.59 14.51 16.40
N PHE A 38 -3.89 13.55 17.02
CA PHE A 38 -2.91 13.84 18.06
C PHE A 38 -1.82 14.82 17.59
N PHE A 39 -1.29 14.64 16.38
CA PHE A 39 -0.31 15.56 15.82
C PHE A 39 -0.91 16.92 15.43
N LEU A 40 -2.15 16.94 14.90
CA LEU A 40 -2.83 18.19 14.58
C LEU A 40 -3.07 19.02 15.84
N ASP A 41 -3.52 18.39 16.92
CA ASP A 41 -3.81 19.06 18.20
C ASP A 41 -2.53 19.55 18.90
N THR A 42 -1.42 18.81 18.79
CA THR A 42 -0.18 19.12 19.52
C THR A 42 0.81 19.97 18.75
N LEU A 43 0.93 19.78 17.44
CA LEU A 43 1.91 20.48 16.58
C LEU A 43 1.26 21.57 15.73
N GLY A 44 -0.04 21.49 15.50
CA GLY A 44 -0.76 22.35 14.56
C GLY A 44 -0.67 21.86 13.10
N THR A 45 -1.56 22.40 12.27
CA THR A 45 -1.80 21.96 10.90
C THR A 45 -0.57 22.12 10.00
N ALA A 46 0.12 23.26 10.09
CA ALA A 46 1.30 23.55 9.26
C ALA A 46 2.45 22.58 9.54
N ALA A 47 2.77 22.35 10.83
CA ALA A 47 3.83 21.43 11.23
C ALA A 47 3.50 19.97 10.90
N TYR A 48 2.24 19.54 11.10
CA TYR A 48 1.82 18.18 10.73
C TYR A 48 2.08 17.88 9.26
N GLY A 49 1.80 18.82 8.34
CA GLY A 49 1.98 18.62 6.90
C GLY A 49 3.39 18.23 6.46
N LEU A 50 4.40 18.60 7.26
CA LEU A 50 5.80 18.25 6.99
C LEU A 50 6.10 16.76 7.26
N ILE A 51 5.34 16.09 8.14
CA ILE A 51 5.53 14.67 8.45
C ILE A 51 5.19 13.77 7.26
N PRO A 52 3.96 13.83 6.68
CA PRO A 52 3.64 13.07 5.48
C PRO A 52 4.50 13.47 4.28
N LEU A 53 4.92 14.73 4.18
CA LEU A 53 5.83 15.20 3.14
C LEU A 53 7.20 14.51 3.25
N ALA A 54 7.82 14.49 4.43
CA ALA A 54 9.09 13.80 4.67
C ALA A 54 8.97 12.29 4.38
N THR A 55 7.88 11.65 4.81
CA THR A 55 7.64 10.22 4.54
C THR A 55 7.38 9.94 3.06
N SER A 56 6.75 10.85 2.31
CA SER A 56 6.54 10.67 0.86
C SER A 56 7.85 10.61 0.09
N ILE A 57 8.83 11.44 0.46
CA ILE A 57 10.16 11.42 -0.15
C ILE A 57 10.87 10.09 0.14
N THR A 58 10.71 9.52 1.33
CA THR A 58 11.32 8.23 1.65
C THR A 58 10.80 7.07 0.79
N SER A 59 9.64 7.22 0.18
CA SER A 59 9.08 6.23 -0.74
C SER A 59 9.99 6.00 -1.96
N TYR A 60 10.75 7.01 -2.40
CA TYR A 60 11.73 6.88 -3.48
C TYR A 60 12.92 5.99 -3.07
N ILE A 61 13.37 6.13 -1.82
CA ILE A 61 14.43 5.26 -1.25
C ILE A 61 13.91 3.83 -1.07
N THR A 62 12.71 3.70 -0.50
CA THR A 62 12.06 2.42 -0.23
C THR A 62 11.86 1.61 -1.53
N LEU A 63 11.52 2.26 -2.64
CA LEU A 63 11.32 1.63 -3.94
C LEU A 63 12.59 0.90 -4.43
N VAL A 64 13.77 1.50 -4.29
CA VAL A 64 15.05 0.86 -4.63
C VAL A 64 15.27 -0.38 -3.76
N ILE A 65 15.02 -0.24 -2.47
CA ILE A 65 15.22 -1.33 -1.49
C ILE A 65 14.22 -2.47 -1.70
N ASP A 66 12.95 -2.18 -1.98
CA ASP A 66 11.92 -3.20 -2.22
C ASP A 66 12.18 -3.99 -3.52
N SER A 67 12.74 -3.33 -4.53
CA SER A 67 13.16 -4.00 -5.75
C SER A 67 14.32 -4.98 -5.50
N LEU A 68 15.28 -4.60 -4.67
CA LEU A 68 16.36 -5.48 -4.20
C LEU A 68 15.80 -6.64 -3.36
N ASN A 69 14.96 -6.35 -2.37
CA ASN A 69 14.36 -7.35 -1.49
C ASN A 69 13.56 -8.41 -2.26
N THR A 70 12.84 -8.02 -3.31
CA THR A 70 12.10 -8.96 -4.18
C THR A 70 13.04 -9.97 -4.83
N SER A 71 14.15 -9.50 -5.37
CA SER A 71 15.16 -10.35 -6.00
C SER A 71 15.88 -11.23 -4.98
N ILE A 72 16.31 -10.65 -3.85
CA ILE A 72 16.99 -11.38 -2.77
C ILE A 72 16.09 -12.49 -2.21
N SER A 73 14.81 -12.19 -1.97
CA SER A 73 13.83 -13.17 -1.47
C SER A 73 13.73 -14.39 -2.38
N ARG A 74 13.67 -14.16 -3.70
CA ARG A 74 13.62 -15.25 -4.68
C ARG A 74 14.88 -16.12 -4.63
N PHE A 75 16.05 -15.51 -4.74
CA PHE A 75 17.31 -16.27 -4.77
C PHE A 75 17.56 -17.00 -3.46
N LEU A 76 17.40 -16.33 -2.31
CA LEU A 76 17.62 -16.95 -1.00
C LEU A 76 16.65 -18.11 -0.72
N THR A 77 15.37 -17.95 -1.10
CA THR A 77 14.38 -19.02 -0.95
C THR A 77 14.76 -20.25 -1.77
N ILE A 78 15.18 -20.06 -3.03
CA ILE A 78 15.60 -21.17 -3.90
C ILE A 78 16.84 -21.88 -3.34
N ASP A 79 17.85 -21.13 -2.90
CA ASP A 79 19.09 -21.70 -2.38
C ASP A 79 18.81 -22.50 -1.09
N LEU A 80 17.96 -22.00 -0.20
CA LEU A 80 17.54 -22.70 1.02
C LEU A 80 16.68 -23.94 0.71
N GLN A 81 15.75 -23.86 -0.26
CA GLN A 81 14.93 -25.02 -0.67
C GLN A 81 15.77 -26.16 -1.27
N ARG A 82 16.86 -25.81 -1.94
CA ARG A 82 17.83 -26.79 -2.46
C ARG A 82 18.78 -27.33 -1.40
N ALA A 83 18.64 -26.90 -0.14
CA ALA A 83 19.55 -27.22 0.97
C ALA A 83 21.03 -26.85 0.70
N ASP A 84 21.28 -25.91 -0.24
CA ASP A 84 22.61 -25.39 -0.55
C ASP A 84 22.96 -24.25 0.41
N ILE A 85 23.40 -24.64 1.62
CA ILE A 85 23.74 -23.68 2.69
C ILE A 85 24.90 -22.77 2.30
N LYS A 86 25.86 -23.26 1.51
CA LYS A 86 26.98 -22.45 1.03
C LYS A 86 26.46 -21.32 0.13
N ARG A 87 25.66 -21.66 -0.85
CA ARG A 87 25.08 -20.69 -1.81
C ARG A 87 24.08 -19.75 -1.13
N ALA A 88 23.31 -20.23 -0.15
CA ALA A 88 22.46 -19.39 0.69
C ALA A 88 23.26 -18.35 1.49
N ASN A 89 24.43 -18.73 2.07
CA ASN A 89 25.34 -17.80 2.73
C ASN A 89 25.94 -16.78 1.75
N GLU A 90 26.33 -17.19 0.55
CA GLU A 90 26.82 -16.30 -0.50
C GLU A 90 25.72 -15.30 -0.90
N THR A 91 24.48 -15.76 -1.13
CA THR A 91 23.34 -14.89 -1.46
C THR A 91 23.04 -13.91 -0.34
N PHE A 92 22.95 -14.40 0.92
CA PHE A 92 22.65 -13.56 2.08
C PHE A 92 23.73 -12.49 2.33
N ASN A 93 25.01 -12.85 2.33
CA ASN A 93 26.10 -11.91 2.57
C ASN A 93 26.27 -10.93 1.40
N THR A 94 26.11 -11.38 0.15
CA THR A 94 26.13 -10.50 -1.01
C THR A 94 24.99 -9.49 -0.94
N ALA A 95 23.80 -9.91 -0.53
CA ALA A 95 22.65 -9.02 -0.30
C ALA A 95 22.92 -8.03 0.84
N LEU A 96 23.38 -8.52 1.99
CA LEU A 96 23.64 -7.71 3.19
C LEU A 96 24.68 -6.61 2.93
N PHE A 97 25.82 -6.96 2.35
CA PHE A 97 26.89 -5.99 2.05
C PHE A 97 26.59 -5.17 0.79
N GLY A 98 25.90 -5.75 -0.21
CA GLY A 98 25.41 -5.02 -1.37
C GLY A 98 24.39 -3.95 -1.00
N THR A 99 23.42 -4.28 -0.15
CA THR A 99 22.46 -3.29 0.39
C THR A 99 23.17 -2.24 1.24
N LEU A 100 24.15 -2.61 2.04
CA LEU A 100 24.97 -1.64 2.80
C LEU A 100 25.68 -0.66 1.85
N GLY A 101 26.26 -1.16 0.76
CA GLY A 101 26.88 -0.31 -0.27
C GLY A 101 25.88 0.67 -0.91
N VAL A 102 24.67 0.22 -1.22
CA VAL A 102 23.59 1.09 -1.73
C VAL A 102 23.18 2.13 -0.67
N ILE A 103 23.06 1.75 0.59
CA ILE A 103 22.73 2.67 1.69
C ILE A 103 23.83 3.74 1.83
N LEU A 104 25.12 3.34 1.87
CA LEU A 104 26.22 4.28 1.95
C LEU A 104 26.25 5.26 0.77
N LEU A 105 25.86 4.82 -0.42
CA LEU A 105 25.69 5.70 -1.58
C LEU A 105 24.51 6.66 -1.40
N LEU A 106 23.40 6.22 -0.76
CA LEU A 106 22.21 7.03 -0.56
C LEU A 106 22.32 8.02 0.60
N VAL A 107 23.20 7.76 1.60
CA VAL A 107 23.39 8.65 2.79
C VAL A 107 23.68 10.10 2.39
N PRO A 108 24.66 10.42 1.51
CA PRO A 108 24.94 11.81 1.15
C PRO A 108 23.73 12.48 0.47
N PHE A 109 22.98 11.75 -0.38
CA PHE A 109 21.77 12.29 -1.01
C PHE A 109 20.65 12.51 0.01
N ALA A 110 20.46 11.62 0.97
CA ALA A 110 19.50 11.77 2.05
C ALA A 110 19.83 12.96 2.95
N LEU A 111 21.12 13.13 3.31
CA LEU A 111 21.58 14.28 4.11
C LEU A 111 21.44 15.59 3.32
N ALA A 112 21.80 15.61 2.04
CA ALA A 112 21.59 16.77 1.19
C ALA A 112 20.10 17.13 1.07
N ALA A 113 19.24 16.14 0.83
CA ALA A 113 17.80 16.35 0.76
C ALA A 113 17.23 16.89 2.08
N ALA A 114 17.68 16.37 3.23
CA ALA A 114 17.28 16.90 4.54
C ALA A 114 17.78 18.35 4.75
N TRP A 115 19.02 18.64 4.36
CA TRP A 115 19.61 19.97 4.49
C TRP A 115 18.89 21.02 3.65
N TYR A 116 18.51 20.66 2.41
CA TYR A 116 17.79 21.56 1.52
C TYR A 116 16.27 21.59 1.76
N ALA A 117 15.71 20.68 2.55
CA ALA A 117 14.27 20.60 2.78
C ALA A 117 13.66 21.90 3.32
N PRO A 118 14.26 22.60 4.34
CA PRO A 118 13.71 23.85 4.84
C PRO A 118 13.70 24.99 3.80
N ALA A 119 14.63 24.97 2.85
CA ALA A 119 14.70 25.98 1.78
C ALA A 119 13.86 25.59 0.57
N PHE A 120 13.63 24.29 0.36
CA PHE A 120 12.87 23.81 -0.80
C PHE A 120 11.37 23.77 -0.57
N PHE A 121 10.92 23.38 0.64
CA PHE A 121 9.50 23.30 0.99
C PHE A 121 9.01 24.56 1.69
N ASN A 122 7.71 24.82 1.60
CA ASN A 122 7.06 25.84 2.37
C ASN A 122 6.89 25.32 3.80
N ILE A 123 7.63 25.89 4.76
CA ILE A 123 7.68 25.43 6.15
C ILE A 123 6.91 26.34 7.12
N GLY A 124 6.31 27.44 6.63
CA GLY A 124 5.65 28.44 7.46
C GLY A 124 6.57 28.99 8.55
N ASP A 125 6.06 29.11 9.76
CA ASP A 125 6.81 29.63 10.92
C ASP A 125 7.68 28.57 11.62
N GLN A 126 7.82 27.36 11.02
CA GLN A 126 8.61 26.28 11.63
C GLN A 126 10.10 26.56 11.59
N SER A 127 10.80 26.16 12.66
CA SER A 127 12.27 26.27 12.72
C SER A 127 12.93 25.45 11.61
N ALA A 128 13.82 26.04 10.84
CA ALA A 128 14.59 25.35 9.81
C ALA A 128 15.39 24.16 10.38
N THR A 129 15.88 24.29 11.62
CA THR A 129 16.60 23.22 12.32
C THR A 129 15.67 22.04 12.65
N ASP A 130 14.46 22.31 13.15
CA ASP A 130 13.49 21.25 13.46
C ASP A 130 13.05 20.50 12.21
N VAL A 131 12.84 21.21 11.12
CA VAL A 131 12.50 20.60 9.83
C VAL A 131 13.66 19.76 9.30
N PHE A 132 14.89 20.29 9.32
CA PHE A 132 16.08 19.51 8.95
C PHE A 132 16.19 18.22 9.77
N LEU A 133 16.05 18.30 11.10
CA LEU A 133 16.16 17.14 12.00
C LEU A 133 15.02 16.14 11.78
N LEU A 134 13.79 16.61 11.53
CA LEU A 134 12.67 15.74 11.15
C LEU A 134 13.02 14.90 9.92
N PHE A 135 13.45 15.56 8.85
CA PHE A 135 13.79 14.87 7.59
C PHE A 135 14.99 13.94 7.78
N ALA A 136 16.05 14.40 8.46
CA ALA A 136 17.25 13.61 8.71
C ALA A 136 16.95 12.32 9.49
N PHE A 137 16.16 12.40 10.57
CA PHE A 137 15.79 11.23 11.37
C PHE A 137 14.82 10.30 10.64
N ILE A 138 13.86 10.84 9.87
CA ILE A 138 12.96 10.01 9.04
C ILE A 138 13.77 9.28 7.96
N PHE A 139 14.71 9.94 7.27
CA PHE A 139 15.59 9.29 6.29
C PHE A 139 16.50 8.25 6.95
N ALA A 140 17.10 8.57 8.10
CA ALA A 140 17.88 7.60 8.85
C ALA A 140 17.06 6.37 9.23
N SER A 141 15.79 6.54 9.66
CA SER A 141 14.90 5.43 9.98
C SER A 141 14.68 4.51 8.80
N VAL A 142 14.49 5.06 7.60
CA VAL A 142 14.28 4.29 6.37
C VAL A 142 15.56 3.55 5.96
N LEU A 143 16.72 4.18 6.07
CA LEU A 143 18.00 3.53 5.75
C LEU A 143 18.33 2.39 6.73
N ILE A 144 18.04 2.56 8.03
CA ILE A 144 18.17 1.49 9.05
C ILE A 144 17.22 0.33 8.71
N ARG A 145 15.96 0.63 8.39
CA ARG A 145 14.98 -0.39 7.98
C ARG A 145 15.37 -1.08 6.68
N ALA A 146 15.96 -0.35 5.74
CA ALA A 146 16.48 -0.89 4.49
C ALA A 146 17.55 -1.97 4.74
N TRP A 147 18.48 -1.74 5.67
CA TRP A 147 19.46 -2.76 6.05
C TRP A 147 18.84 -3.91 6.83
N SER A 148 17.91 -3.60 7.74
CA SER A 148 17.13 -4.58 8.50
C SER A 148 16.34 -5.53 7.60
N SER A 149 15.92 -5.08 6.42
CA SER A 149 15.09 -5.86 5.49
C SER A 149 15.77 -7.16 5.03
N ASN A 150 17.11 -7.21 4.97
CA ASN A 150 17.85 -8.44 4.66
C ASN A 150 17.57 -9.56 5.68
N PHE A 151 17.40 -9.23 6.96
CA PHE A 151 17.02 -10.18 8.00
C PHE A 151 15.54 -10.58 7.89
N MET A 152 14.68 -9.65 7.46
CA MET A 152 13.26 -9.92 7.18
C MET A 152 13.06 -10.87 6.00
N VAL A 153 13.95 -10.79 5.00
CA VAL A 153 13.96 -11.72 3.85
C VAL A 153 14.25 -13.16 4.31
N VAL A 154 15.09 -13.36 5.32
CA VAL A 154 15.32 -14.70 5.90
C VAL A 154 14.03 -15.26 6.49
N LEU A 155 13.29 -14.46 7.26
CA LEU A 155 11.99 -14.88 7.82
C LEU A 155 10.99 -15.23 6.71
N PHE A 156 10.98 -14.43 5.63
CA PHE A 156 10.15 -14.72 4.46
C PHE A 156 10.51 -16.04 3.79
N ALA A 157 11.80 -16.32 3.57
CA ALA A 157 12.28 -17.56 2.94
C ALA A 157 11.90 -18.81 3.74
N TYR A 158 11.76 -18.70 5.05
CA TYR A 158 11.27 -19.76 5.95
C TYR A 158 9.74 -19.75 6.13
N ASN A 159 8.99 -18.99 5.32
CA ASN A 159 7.53 -18.81 5.42
C ASN A 159 7.05 -18.40 6.83
N ARG A 160 7.89 -17.61 7.53
CA ARG A 160 7.59 -17.05 8.86
C ARG A 160 7.07 -15.62 8.71
N LEU A 161 5.96 -15.47 7.94
CA LEU A 161 5.29 -14.16 7.78
C LEU A 161 4.71 -13.65 9.11
N ASP A 162 4.34 -14.57 10.01
CA ASP A 162 3.96 -14.28 11.38
C ASP A 162 5.02 -13.46 12.12
N LEU A 163 6.29 -13.90 12.09
CA LEU A 163 7.39 -13.18 12.72
C LEU A 163 7.71 -11.86 12.01
N ARG A 164 7.62 -11.84 10.68
CA ARG A 164 7.79 -10.61 9.90
C ARG A 164 6.76 -9.56 10.28
N ASN A 165 5.49 -9.96 10.39
CA ASN A 165 4.42 -9.05 10.81
C ASN A 165 4.58 -8.61 12.26
N TYR A 166 5.04 -9.50 13.15
CA TYR A 166 5.36 -9.15 14.53
C TYR A 166 6.44 -8.06 14.61
N VAL A 167 7.52 -8.17 13.83
CA VAL A 167 8.58 -7.14 13.74
C VAL A 167 8.01 -5.81 13.22
N ASN A 168 7.17 -5.85 12.18
CA ASN A 168 6.54 -4.64 11.63
C ASN A 168 5.55 -4.00 12.61
N SER A 169 4.77 -4.81 13.34
CA SER A 169 3.86 -4.33 14.40
C SER A 169 4.64 -3.68 15.55
N THR A 170 5.76 -4.27 15.95
CA THR A 170 6.65 -3.69 16.97
C THR A 170 7.18 -2.34 16.52
N ASN A 171 7.54 -2.16 15.25
CA ASN A 171 7.95 -0.86 14.73
C ASN A 171 6.87 0.22 14.97
N ARG A 172 5.63 -0.07 14.58
CA ARG A 172 4.50 0.86 14.73
C ARG A 172 4.18 1.15 16.18
N PHE A 173 4.17 0.10 17.01
CA PHE A 173 3.91 0.25 18.44
C PHE A 173 5.01 1.03 19.16
N THR A 174 6.29 0.72 18.88
CA THR A 174 7.43 1.47 19.44
C THR A 174 7.41 2.93 19.01
N GLN A 175 7.09 3.22 17.73
CA GLN A 175 6.93 4.58 17.26
C GLN A 175 5.85 5.33 18.05
N LEU A 176 4.67 4.73 18.23
CA LEU A 176 3.58 5.32 19.03
C LEU A 176 4.04 5.61 20.46
N VAL A 177 4.63 4.62 21.14
CA VAL A 177 5.11 4.77 22.52
C VAL A 177 6.16 5.87 22.62
N LEU A 178 7.13 5.93 21.70
CA LEU A 178 8.17 6.95 21.70
C LEU A 178 7.59 8.35 21.45
N VAL A 179 6.65 8.50 20.50
CA VAL A 179 5.99 9.79 20.27
C VAL A 179 5.30 10.27 21.55
N LEU A 180 4.47 9.42 22.16
CA LEU A 180 3.72 9.79 23.36
C LEU A 180 4.66 10.12 24.53
N THR A 181 5.64 9.28 24.81
CA THR A 181 6.57 9.49 25.93
C THR A 181 7.44 10.73 25.74
N LEU A 182 7.98 10.96 24.54
CA LEU A 182 8.82 12.12 24.28
C LEU A 182 8.02 13.43 24.33
N PHE A 183 6.79 13.46 23.81
CA PHE A 183 5.93 14.64 23.88
C PHE A 183 5.51 14.96 25.31
N LEU A 184 5.22 13.94 26.14
CA LEU A 184 4.89 14.13 27.55
C LEU A 184 6.08 14.64 28.37
N CYS A 185 7.31 14.18 28.06
CA CYS A 185 8.50 14.53 28.84
C CYS A 185 9.18 15.83 28.37
N LEU A 186 9.18 16.11 27.07
CA LEU A 186 9.98 17.18 26.45
C LEU A 186 9.15 18.24 25.72
N GLY A 187 7.83 18.01 25.61
CA GLY A 187 6.92 18.85 24.81
C GLY A 187 6.90 18.45 23.32
N PRO A 188 5.87 18.89 22.58
CA PRO A 188 5.73 18.55 21.16
C PRO A 188 6.75 19.28 20.28
N SER A 189 7.45 18.54 19.40
CA SER A 189 8.30 19.12 18.35
C SER A 189 8.47 18.16 17.16
N LEU A 190 8.75 18.71 15.97
CA LEU A 190 9.02 17.95 14.76
C LEU A 190 10.27 17.07 14.91
N THR A 191 11.29 17.55 15.59
CA THR A 191 12.52 16.81 15.91
C THR A 191 12.22 15.52 16.67
N LEU A 192 11.34 15.56 17.69
CA LEU A 192 10.97 14.39 18.49
C LEU A 192 10.13 13.39 17.70
N VAL A 193 9.32 13.84 16.77
CA VAL A 193 8.65 12.95 15.81
C VAL A 193 9.68 12.17 15.00
N GLY A 194 10.64 12.87 14.38
CA GLY A 194 11.71 12.24 13.62
C GLY A 194 12.52 11.24 14.47
N LEU A 195 12.91 11.63 15.69
CA LEU A 195 13.62 10.77 16.64
C LEU A 195 12.82 9.49 16.97
N SER A 196 11.49 9.59 17.10
CA SER A 196 10.62 8.44 17.33
C SER A 196 10.66 7.45 16.16
N TYR A 197 10.69 7.93 14.92
CA TYR A 197 10.87 7.08 13.74
C TYR A 197 12.23 6.36 13.75
N ALA A 198 13.31 7.09 14.05
CA ALA A 198 14.66 6.52 14.11
C ALA A 198 14.81 5.50 15.25
N GLY A 199 14.30 5.81 16.44
CA GLY A 199 14.29 4.90 17.59
C GLY A 199 13.51 3.62 17.32
N ALA A 200 12.31 3.73 16.73
CA ALA A 200 11.52 2.57 16.32
C ALA A 200 12.24 1.70 15.28
N ALA A 201 12.97 2.31 14.33
CA ALA A 201 13.76 1.58 13.35
C ALA A 201 14.91 0.78 13.98
N ILE A 202 15.59 1.33 15.00
CA ILE A 202 16.67 0.65 15.75
C ILE A 202 16.11 -0.58 16.49
N VAL A 203 14.98 -0.44 17.19
CA VAL A 203 14.32 -1.57 17.87
C VAL A 203 13.91 -2.64 16.88
N THR A 204 13.35 -2.24 15.76
CA THR A 204 12.95 -3.13 14.66
C THR A 204 14.13 -3.90 14.09
N PHE A 205 15.26 -3.22 13.87
CA PHE A 205 16.50 -3.84 13.40
C PHE A 205 16.99 -4.92 14.37
N ALA A 206 17.09 -4.58 15.67
CA ALA A 206 17.52 -5.52 16.70
C ALA A 206 16.62 -6.76 16.74
N MET A 207 15.30 -6.57 16.68
CA MET A 207 14.33 -7.67 16.68
C MET A 207 14.43 -8.53 15.41
N ALA A 208 14.51 -7.92 14.22
CA ALA A 208 14.67 -8.64 12.96
C ALA A 208 15.95 -9.48 12.95
N PHE A 209 17.05 -8.91 13.46
CA PHE A 209 18.33 -9.62 13.61
C PHE A 209 18.21 -10.82 14.53
N ILE A 210 17.67 -10.65 15.74
CA ILE A 210 17.53 -11.73 16.74
C ILE A 210 16.62 -12.86 16.18
N LEU A 211 15.46 -12.50 15.62
CA LEU A 211 14.51 -13.49 15.10
C LEU A 211 15.05 -14.22 13.87
N SER A 212 15.76 -13.52 12.98
CA SER A 212 16.43 -14.12 11.82
C SER A 212 17.49 -15.15 12.27
N LYS A 213 18.33 -14.79 13.23
CA LYS A 213 19.36 -15.69 13.79
C LYS A 213 18.76 -16.91 14.49
N ARG A 214 17.65 -16.75 15.20
CA ARG A 214 16.93 -17.87 15.83
C ARG A 214 16.27 -18.80 14.79
N THR A 215 15.74 -18.22 13.70
CA THR A 215 15.06 -18.98 12.64
C THR A 215 16.04 -19.73 11.75
N CYS A 216 17.18 -19.12 11.44
CA CYS A 216 18.21 -19.68 10.56
C CYS A 216 19.62 -19.46 11.13
N PRO A 217 20.06 -20.28 12.10
CA PRO A 217 21.38 -20.15 12.71
C PRO A 217 22.54 -20.47 11.76
N TYR A 218 22.26 -21.14 10.64
CA TYR A 218 23.26 -21.54 9.64
C TYR A 218 23.75 -20.39 8.76
N LEU A 219 23.00 -19.29 8.65
CA LEU A 219 23.42 -18.10 7.93
C LEU A 219 24.39 -17.28 8.81
N LYS A 220 25.66 -17.30 8.43
CA LYS A 220 26.72 -16.57 9.11
C LYS A 220 26.99 -15.25 8.38
N ILE A 221 27.21 -14.18 9.15
CA ILE A 221 27.64 -12.91 8.58
C ILE A 221 29.16 -12.96 8.37
N SER A 222 29.57 -12.94 7.10
CA SER A 222 30.98 -13.01 6.71
C SER A 222 31.22 -12.21 5.43
N PRO A 223 32.06 -11.16 5.46
CA PRO A 223 32.44 -10.42 4.25
C PRO A 223 33.10 -11.32 3.18
N ALA A 224 33.80 -12.38 3.62
CA ALA A 224 34.43 -13.34 2.70
C ALA A 224 33.43 -14.13 1.84
N SER A 225 32.16 -14.19 2.24
CA SER A 225 31.08 -14.81 1.47
C SER A 225 30.41 -13.87 0.45
N PHE A 226 30.93 -12.68 0.25
CA PHE A 226 30.44 -11.75 -0.77
C PHE A 226 30.90 -12.18 -2.17
N VAL A 227 29.96 -12.37 -3.10
CA VAL A 227 30.23 -12.86 -4.46
C VAL A 227 29.72 -11.84 -5.50
N ARG A 228 30.64 -11.22 -6.24
CA ARG A 228 30.32 -10.18 -7.24
C ARG A 228 29.40 -10.69 -8.37
N ALA A 229 29.53 -11.95 -8.77
CA ALA A 229 28.66 -12.56 -9.77
C ALA A 229 27.21 -12.60 -9.27
N ARG A 230 27.02 -12.96 -8.01
CA ARG A 230 25.70 -12.99 -7.37
C ARG A 230 25.09 -11.60 -7.25
N LEU A 231 25.89 -10.58 -6.94
CA LEU A 231 25.45 -9.18 -6.94
C LEU A 231 24.91 -8.76 -8.31
N ARG A 232 25.56 -9.18 -9.40
CA ARG A 232 25.09 -8.88 -10.77
C ARG A 232 23.77 -9.58 -11.09
N GLU A 233 23.60 -10.84 -10.65
CA GLU A 233 22.33 -11.58 -10.83
C GLU A 233 21.17 -10.90 -10.09
N ILE A 234 21.37 -10.56 -8.80
CA ILE A 234 20.40 -9.84 -7.98
C ILE A 234 20.06 -8.48 -8.60
N GLY A 235 21.07 -7.69 -8.95
CA GLY A 235 20.91 -6.35 -9.50
C GLY A 235 20.18 -6.34 -10.85
N GLY A 236 20.49 -7.29 -11.73
CA GLY A 236 19.83 -7.41 -13.03
C GLY A 236 18.32 -7.62 -12.92
N MET A 237 17.89 -8.48 -11.99
CA MET A 237 16.46 -8.68 -11.72
C MET A 237 15.83 -7.45 -11.06
N SER A 238 16.51 -6.86 -10.08
CA SER A 238 16.02 -5.70 -9.35
C SER A 238 15.76 -4.49 -10.24
N THR A 239 16.56 -4.29 -11.28
CA THR A 239 16.39 -3.16 -12.21
C THR A 239 15.02 -3.19 -12.91
N TRP A 240 14.55 -4.33 -13.37
CA TRP A 240 13.23 -4.44 -14.01
C TRP A 240 12.08 -4.22 -13.04
N VAL A 241 12.21 -4.71 -11.80
CA VAL A 241 11.25 -4.45 -10.73
C VAL A 241 11.21 -2.96 -10.40
N LEU A 242 12.39 -2.31 -10.32
CA LEU A 242 12.52 -0.87 -10.07
C LEU A 242 11.81 -0.03 -11.13
N ILE A 243 12.05 -0.30 -12.41
CA ILE A 243 11.43 0.43 -13.52
C ILE A 243 9.90 0.34 -13.46
N ASN A 244 9.35 -0.85 -13.14
CA ASN A 244 7.92 -1.01 -12.97
C ASN A 244 7.36 -0.15 -11.82
N SER A 245 8.10 -0.05 -10.72
CA SER A 245 7.65 0.65 -9.52
C SER A 245 7.78 2.17 -9.63
N VAL A 246 8.71 2.70 -10.46
CA VAL A 246 8.85 4.15 -10.70
C VAL A 246 7.55 4.76 -11.24
N GLY A 247 6.91 4.12 -12.21
CA GLY A 247 5.64 4.62 -12.77
C GLY A 247 4.51 4.71 -11.72
N TRP A 248 4.45 3.76 -10.78
CA TRP A 248 3.49 3.82 -9.67
C TRP A 248 3.79 4.98 -8.73
N LEU A 249 5.06 5.19 -8.40
CA LEU A 249 5.49 6.23 -7.46
C LEU A 249 5.20 7.64 -7.99
N LEU A 250 5.43 7.88 -9.29
CA LEU A 250 5.13 9.17 -9.93
C LEU A 250 3.64 9.54 -9.83
N ASN A 251 2.76 8.56 -9.79
CA ASN A 251 1.32 8.83 -9.63
C ASN A 251 0.88 9.06 -8.18
N THR A 252 1.63 8.55 -7.19
CA THR A 252 1.16 8.54 -5.80
C THR A 252 1.87 9.55 -4.90
N GLN A 253 3.16 9.78 -5.11
CA GLN A 253 3.97 10.60 -4.20
C GLN A 253 4.24 12.02 -4.70
N VAL A 254 4.28 12.21 -6.03
CA VAL A 254 4.59 13.53 -6.60
C VAL A 254 3.49 14.55 -6.28
N ALA A 255 2.23 14.13 -6.22
CA ALA A 255 1.11 15.02 -5.96
C ALA A 255 1.27 15.81 -4.65
N LEU A 256 1.64 15.15 -3.54
CA LEU A 256 1.85 15.81 -2.25
C LEU A 256 3.00 16.85 -2.31
N ILE A 257 4.09 16.50 -3.01
CA ILE A 257 5.23 17.40 -3.18
C ILE A 257 4.80 18.64 -3.97
N VAL A 258 4.05 18.45 -5.06
CA VAL A 258 3.54 19.54 -5.92
C VAL A 258 2.60 20.43 -5.13
N VAL A 259 1.67 19.86 -4.35
CA VAL A 259 0.72 20.65 -3.54
C VAL A 259 1.47 21.50 -2.52
N ASN A 260 2.41 20.93 -1.75
CA ASN A 260 3.18 21.71 -0.78
C ASN A 260 3.96 22.84 -1.47
N LYS A 261 4.62 22.54 -2.59
CA LYS A 261 5.46 23.52 -3.29
C LYS A 261 4.68 24.68 -3.90
N LEU A 262 3.47 24.42 -4.42
CA LEU A 262 2.67 25.43 -5.12
C LEU A 262 1.70 26.17 -4.19
N PHE A 263 1.19 25.50 -3.15
CA PHE A 263 0.09 26.02 -2.33
C PHE A 263 0.41 26.11 -0.82
N GLY A 264 1.62 25.69 -0.41
CA GLY A 264 2.09 25.80 0.98
C GLY A 264 1.82 24.58 1.86
N GLU A 265 2.25 24.69 3.13
CA GLU A 265 2.24 23.59 4.10
C GLU A 265 0.82 23.20 4.53
N VAL A 266 -0.08 24.16 4.67
CA VAL A 266 -1.49 23.91 5.03
C VAL A 266 -2.18 23.09 3.96
N ALA A 267 -2.06 23.48 2.68
CA ALA A 267 -2.61 22.74 1.56
C ALA A 267 -1.98 21.33 1.44
N GLY A 268 -0.68 21.19 1.77
CA GLY A 268 -0.01 19.90 1.87
C GLY A 268 -0.63 18.98 2.92
N THR A 269 -0.98 19.54 4.09
CA THR A 269 -1.71 18.82 5.14
C THR A 269 -3.09 18.39 4.65
N GLU A 270 -3.89 19.32 4.14
CA GLU A 270 -5.23 19.05 3.63
C GLU A 270 -5.24 17.96 2.55
N TYR A 271 -4.30 18.03 1.60
CA TYR A 271 -4.14 16.99 0.59
C TYR A 271 -3.77 15.63 1.20
N SER A 272 -2.89 15.60 2.21
CA SER A 272 -2.48 14.37 2.88
C SER A 272 -3.62 13.71 3.64
N LEU A 273 -4.49 14.50 4.29
CA LEU A 273 -5.70 14.00 4.98
C LEU A 273 -6.67 13.34 4.00
N ALA A 274 -6.83 13.89 2.80
CA ALA A 274 -7.65 13.26 1.77
C ALA A 274 -6.98 11.99 1.18
N ALA A 275 -5.67 11.99 0.95
CA ALA A 275 -4.94 10.88 0.35
C ALA A 275 -4.83 9.64 1.26
N VAL A 276 -4.90 9.80 2.58
CA VAL A 276 -4.90 8.69 3.56
C VAL A 276 -6.01 7.69 3.24
N TRP A 277 -7.21 8.14 2.91
CA TRP A 277 -8.35 7.27 2.60
C TRP A 277 -8.11 6.38 1.38
N SER A 278 -7.50 6.93 0.32
CA SER A 278 -7.11 6.15 -0.85
C SER A 278 -6.11 5.04 -0.49
N THR A 279 -5.12 5.36 0.34
CA THR A 279 -4.10 4.40 0.79
C THR A 279 -4.71 3.27 1.63
N LEU A 280 -5.63 3.59 2.54
CA LEU A 280 -6.35 2.60 3.34
C LEU A 280 -7.19 1.65 2.48
N LEU A 281 -7.94 2.19 1.52
CA LEU A 281 -8.79 1.39 0.63
C LEU A 281 -7.96 0.46 -0.28
N ILE A 282 -6.84 0.93 -0.81
CA ILE A 282 -5.89 0.10 -1.58
C ILE A 282 -5.29 -0.99 -0.68
N GLY A 283 -4.98 -0.67 0.57
CA GLY A 283 -4.49 -1.63 1.56
C GLY A 283 -5.47 -2.77 1.81
N ILE A 284 -6.76 -2.45 2.04
CA ILE A 284 -7.84 -3.44 2.20
C ILE A 284 -7.94 -4.34 0.96
N ALA A 285 -7.95 -3.76 -0.22
CA ALA A 285 -8.05 -4.50 -1.46
C ALA A 285 -6.86 -5.42 -1.72
N SER A 286 -5.66 -5.02 -1.32
CA SER A 286 -4.44 -5.82 -1.51
C SER A 286 -4.48 -7.14 -0.73
N LEU A 287 -5.19 -7.19 0.42
CA LEU A 287 -5.40 -8.43 1.16
C LEU A 287 -6.14 -9.46 0.32
N ALA A 288 -7.19 -9.03 -0.40
CA ALA A 288 -7.97 -9.92 -1.26
C ALA A 288 -7.21 -10.29 -2.53
N THR A 289 -6.61 -9.33 -3.22
CA THR A 289 -5.95 -9.56 -4.52
C THR A 289 -4.71 -10.45 -4.41
N ASN A 290 -3.97 -10.38 -3.30
CA ASN A 290 -2.82 -11.25 -3.06
C ASN A 290 -3.20 -12.74 -2.93
N LEU A 291 -4.41 -13.06 -2.46
CA LEU A 291 -4.93 -14.42 -2.38
C LEU A 291 -5.28 -15.01 -3.76
N LEU A 292 -5.61 -14.16 -4.73
CA LEU A 292 -6.07 -14.56 -6.06
C LEU A 292 -4.92 -14.78 -7.06
N THR A 293 -3.76 -14.20 -6.79
CA THR A 293 -2.58 -14.32 -7.67
C THR A 293 -2.15 -15.76 -7.94
N PRO A 294 -2.04 -16.66 -6.94
CA PRO A 294 -1.65 -18.05 -7.18
C PRO A 294 -2.64 -18.81 -8.07
N MET A 295 -3.95 -18.52 -7.96
CA MET A 295 -4.97 -19.15 -8.79
C MET A 295 -4.82 -18.76 -10.27
N THR A 296 -4.51 -17.49 -10.55
CA THR A 296 -4.21 -17.01 -11.91
C THR A 296 -3.03 -17.77 -12.52
N TYR A 297 -1.97 -18.00 -11.75
CA TYR A 297 -0.81 -18.76 -12.20
C TYR A 297 -1.13 -20.25 -12.41
N SER A 298 -1.99 -20.84 -11.59
CA SER A 298 -2.43 -22.23 -11.74
C SER A 298 -3.19 -22.44 -13.06
N TYR A 299 -4.17 -21.60 -13.37
CA TYR A 299 -4.89 -21.65 -14.65
C TYR A 299 -3.95 -21.48 -15.86
N TYR A 300 -2.99 -20.56 -15.75
CA TYR A 300 -1.99 -20.37 -16.80
C TYR A 300 -1.11 -21.61 -16.99
N ALA A 301 -0.63 -22.21 -15.90
CA ALA A 301 0.22 -23.40 -15.94
C ALA A 301 -0.52 -24.64 -16.52
N GLN A 302 -1.81 -24.75 -16.25
CA GLN A 302 -2.70 -25.80 -16.80
C GLN A 302 -3.14 -25.54 -18.24
N GLN A 303 -2.76 -24.39 -18.81
CA GLN A 303 -3.22 -23.92 -20.13
C GLN A 303 -4.74 -23.82 -20.27
N ASP A 304 -5.46 -23.73 -19.14
CA ASP A 304 -6.91 -23.53 -19.10
C ASP A 304 -7.25 -22.05 -19.30
N ARG A 305 -7.24 -21.63 -20.56
CA ARG A 305 -7.56 -20.26 -20.95
C ARG A 305 -9.01 -19.88 -20.64
N LYS A 306 -9.98 -20.85 -20.79
CA LYS A 306 -11.39 -20.57 -20.52
C LYS A 306 -11.62 -20.36 -19.02
N GLY A 307 -11.06 -21.22 -18.19
CA GLY A 307 -11.07 -21.08 -16.73
C GLY A 307 -10.42 -19.77 -16.26
N LEU A 308 -9.26 -19.40 -16.83
CA LEU A 308 -8.59 -18.13 -16.53
C LEU A 308 -9.50 -16.92 -16.82
N ILE A 309 -10.16 -16.88 -17.99
CA ILE A 309 -11.04 -15.77 -18.40
C ILE A 309 -12.26 -15.70 -17.48
N HIS A 310 -12.89 -16.85 -17.22
CA HIS A 310 -14.06 -16.93 -16.33
C HIS A 310 -13.70 -16.46 -14.92
N PHE A 311 -12.64 -17.03 -14.34
CA PHE A 311 -12.14 -16.68 -13.00
C PHE A 311 -11.83 -15.18 -12.87
N THR A 312 -11.02 -14.63 -13.76
CA THR A 312 -10.62 -13.21 -13.68
C THR A 312 -11.78 -12.26 -13.94
N SER A 313 -12.70 -12.59 -14.85
CA SER A 313 -13.91 -11.80 -15.12
C SER A 313 -14.86 -11.77 -13.93
N THR A 314 -15.07 -12.92 -13.29
CA THR A 314 -15.88 -13.04 -12.07
C THR A 314 -15.25 -12.29 -10.91
N THR A 315 -13.95 -12.43 -10.73
CA THR A 315 -13.18 -11.74 -9.68
C THR A 315 -13.28 -10.22 -9.80
N ILE A 316 -13.14 -9.64 -11.02
CA ILE A 316 -13.32 -8.20 -11.25
C ILE A 316 -14.71 -7.75 -10.80
N LYS A 317 -15.77 -8.48 -11.17
CA LYS A 317 -17.15 -8.15 -10.80
C LYS A 317 -17.35 -8.21 -9.30
N VAL A 318 -16.96 -9.31 -8.68
CA VAL A 318 -17.14 -9.56 -7.24
C VAL A 318 -16.36 -8.56 -6.40
N ILE A 319 -15.05 -8.43 -6.65
CA ILE A 319 -14.20 -7.48 -5.90
C ILE A 319 -14.65 -6.03 -6.15
N GLY A 320 -15.03 -5.69 -7.39
CA GLY A 320 -15.58 -4.37 -7.71
C GLY A 320 -16.82 -4.03 -6.89
N LEU A 321 -17.79 -4.96 -6.81
CA LEU A 321 -19.01 -4.79 -6.01
C LEU A 321 -18.70 -4.69 -4.50
N PHE A 322 -17.86 -5.58 -3.97
CA PHE A 322 -17.53 -5.55 -2.55
C PHE A 322 -16.71 -4.31 -2.15
N MET A 323 -15.80 -3.87 -2.99
CA MET A 323 -14.99 -2.67 -2.71
C MET A 323 -15.73 -1.36 -3.01
N ALA A 324 -16.79 -1.39 -3.82
CA ALA A 324 -17.69 -0.24 -3.96
C ALA A 324 -18.29 0.19 -2.62
N LEU A 325 -18.54 -0.76 -1.70
CA LEU A 325 -19.10 -0.49 -0.39
C LEU A 325 -18.19 0.40 0.47
N PRO A 326 -16.96 0.03 0.86
CA PRO A 326 -16.12 0.90 1.68
C PRO A 326 -15.73 2.19 0.95
N ILE A 327 -15.54 2.18 -0.37
CA ILE A 327 -15.28 3.38 -1.17
C ILE A 327 -16.49 4.32 -1.13
N GLY A 328 -17.70 3.80 -1.37
CA GLY A 328 -18.93 4.57 -1.34
C GLY A 328 -19.21 5.15 0.04
N LEU A 329 -19.04 4.38 1.11
CA LEU A 329 -19.21 4.87 2.49
C LEU A 329 -18.24 6.01 2.83
N VAL A 330 -16.97 5.90 2.42
CA VAL A 330 -15.98 6.98 2.61
C VAL A 330 -16.41 8.23 1.84
N CYS A 331 -16.85 8.10 0.60
CA CYS A 331 -17.32 9.25 -0.20
C CYS A 331 -18.59 9.89 0.39
N ILE A 332 -19.60 9.09 0.73
CA ILE A 332 -20.89 9.57 1.25
C ILE A 332 -20.69 10.31 2.56
N PHE A 333 -19.96 9.71 3.48
CA PHE A 333 -19.77 10.24 4.84
C PHE A 333 -18.50 11.08 5.01
N SER A 334 -17.83 11.48 3.92
CA SER A 334 -16.58 12.24 3.99
C SER A 334 -16.65 13.51 4.85
N PRO A 335 -17.72 14.36 4.82
CA PRO A 335 -17.80 15.52 5.71
C PRO A 335 -17.88 15.10 7.18
N GLN A 336 -18.72 14.11 7.50
CA GLN A 336 -18.91 13.60 8.87
C GLN A 336 -17.67 12.86 9.37
N LEU A 337 -17.03 12.05 8.51
CA LEU A 337 -15.78 11.37 8.83
C LEU A 337 -14.68 12.38 9.18
N LEU A 338 -14.50 13.43 8.38
CA LEU A 338 -13.52 14.47 8.65
C LEU A 338 -13.84 15.21 9.95
N THR A 339 -15.11 15.63 10.14
CA THR A 339 -15.55 16.35 11.34
C THR A 339 -15.29 15.54 12.61
N ILE A 340 -15.59 14.24 12.59
CA ILE A 340 -15.42 13.36 13.75
C ILE A 340 -13.93 12.97 13.96
N TRP A 341 -13.17 12.85 12.88
CA TRP A 341 -11.79 12.36 12.93
C TRP A 341 -10.78 13.45 13.25
N VAL A 342 -10.83 14.59 12.54
CA VAL A 342 -9.81 15.65 12.61
C VAL A 342 -10.36 17.04 12.95
N GLY A 343 -11.67 17.22 12.97
CA GLY A 343 -12.32 18.47 13.30
C GLY A 343 -13.23 19.03 12.21
N ALA A 344 -14.20 19.83 12.62
CA ALA A 344 -15.21 20.40 11.72
C ALA A 344 -14.60 21.36 10.67
N GLU A 345 -13.46 21.95 10.97
CA GLU A 345 -12.73 22.85 10.08
C GLU A 345 -12.26 22.15 8.79
N PHE A 346 -12.05 20.82 8.83
CA PHE A 346 -11.63 20.03 7.67
C PHE A 346 -12.78 19.45 6.84
N ALA A 347 -14.04 19.66 7.24
CA ALA A 347 -15.21 19.12 6.52
C ALA A 347 -15.29 19.60 5.05
N HIS A 348 -14.74 20.78 4.74
CA HIS A 348 -14.67 21.35 3.38
C HIS A 348 -13.81 20.52 2.41
N LEU A 349 -12.96 19.59 2.91
CA LEU A 349 -12.12 18.71 2.10
C LEU A 349 -12.88 17.50 1.52
N ALA A 350 -14.17 17.33 1.83
CA ALA A 350 -14.95 16.21 1.31
C ALA A 350 -14.88 16.05 -0.22
N PRO A 351 -14.99 17.12 -1.06
CA PRO A 351 -14.82 16.98 -2.51
C PRO A 351 -13.41 16.51 -2.90
N LEU A 352 -12.38 16.88 -2.15
CA LEU A 352 -11.01 16.42 -2.38
C LEU A 352 -10.89 14.91 -2.15
N ILE A 353 -11.51 14.39 -1.06
CA ILE A 353 -11.59 12.95 -0.81
C ILE A 353 -12.26 12.23 -1.98
N TRP A 354 -13.38 12.75 -2.52
CA TRP A 354 -14.06 12.13 -3.66
C TRP A 354 -13.14 12.02 -4.87
N ILE A 355 -12.42 13.09 -5.20
CA ILE A 355 -11.50 13.09 -6.35
C ILE A 355 -10.35 12.11 -6.14
N CYS A 356 -9.78 12.03 -4.94
CA CYS A 356 -8.68 11.12 -4.63
C CYS A 356 -9.11 9.64 -4.56
N VAL A 357 -10.33 9.37 -4.08
CA VAL A 357 -10.82 8.01 -3.82
C VAL A 357 -11.55 7.40 -5.03
N ALA A 358 -12.22 8.22 -5.87
CA ALA A 358 -12.96 7.72 -7.01
C ALA A 358 -12.16 6.81 -7.97
N PRO A 359 -10.90 7.10 -8.37
CA PRO A 359 -10.15 6.24 -9.26
C PRO A 359 -9.71 4.91 -8.62
N VAL A 360 -9.75 4.82 -7.28
CA VAL A 360 -9.28 3.63 -6.53
C VAL A 360 -10.10 2.40 -6.90
N ILE A 361 -11.40 2.52 -7.17
CA ILE A 361 -12.23 1.39 -7.60
C ILE A 361 -11.71 0.75 -8.90
N LEU A 362 -11.30 1.57 -9.87
CA LEU A 362 -10.74 1.10 -11.14
C LEU A 362 -9.38 0.43 -10.93
N GLN A 363 -8.55 1.02 -10.06
CA GLN A 363 -7.24 0.46 -9.70
C GLN A 363 -7.38 -0.92 -9.04
N ILE A 364 -8.33 -1.08 -8.12
CA ILE A 364 -8.58 -2.35 -7.42
C ILE A 364 -9.08 -3.42 -8.40
N MET A 365 -10.05 -3.10 -9.23
CA MET A 365 -10.56 -4.04 -10.24
C MET A 365 -9.48 -4.46 -11.24
N SER A 366 -8.63 -3.53 -11.68
CA SER A 366 -7.51 -3.83 -12.57
C SER A 366 -6.40 -4.64 -11.89
N SER A 367 -6.22 -4.52 -10.56
CA SER A 367 -5.23 -5.31 -9.85
C SER A 367 -5.50 -6.82 -9.92
N CYS A 368 -6.78 -7.22 -10.07
CA CYS A 368 -7.18 -8.62 -10.21
C CYS A 368 -6.64 -9.29 -11.50
N ILE A 369 -6.40 -8.52 -12.55
CA ILE A 369 -5.90 -9.01 -13.85
C ILE A 369 -4.41 -8.76 -14.05
N THR A 370 -3.77 -7.96 -13.18
CA THR A 370 -2.34 -7.67 -13.26
C THR A 370 -1.46 -8.94 -13.25
N PRO A 371 -1.74 -10.01 -12.48
CA PRO A 371 -0.96 -11.24 -12.50
C PRO A 371 -0.86 -11.92 -13.86
N ILE A 372 -1.83 -11.70 -14.76
CA ILE A 372 -1.79 -12.21 -16.14
C ILE A 372 -0.57 -11.67 -16.89
N THR A 373 -0.20 -10.40 -16.70
CA THR A 373 0.96 -9.80 -17.37
C THR A 373 2.27 -10.45 -16.95
N LEU A 374 2.34 -10.88 -15.69
CA LEU A 374 3.50 -11.62 -15.16
C LEU A 374 3.54 -13.05 -15.71
N ALA A 375 2.39 -13.75 -15.72
CA ALA A 375 2.27 -15.10 -16.24
C ALA A 375 2.68 -15.18 -17.73
N TYR A 376 2.20 -14.24 -18.53
CA TYR A 376 2.51 -14.16 -19.97
C TYR A 376 3.83 -13.44 -20.30
N ASN A 377 4.62 -13.06 -19.29
CA ASN A 377 5.90 -12.33 -19.46
C ASN A 377 5.77 -11.04 -20.29
N ARG A 378 4.68 -10.30 -20.10
CA ARG A 378 4.35 -9.07 -20.84
C ARG A 378 4.45 -7.79 -20.01
N VAL A 379 5.12 -7.85 -18.85
CA VAL A 379 5.27 -6.71 -17.93
C VAL A 379 5.93 -5.52 -18.61
N ARG A 380 7.01 -5.75 -19.37
CA ARG A 380 7.72 -4.69 -20.11
C ARG A 380 6.79 -3.90 -21.03
N SER A 381 5.94 -4.60 -21.79
CA SER A 381 5.01 -3.96 -22.74
C SER A 381 3.96 -3.10 -22.01
N LEU A 382 3.44 -3.58 -20.88
CA LEU A 382 2.50 -2.80 -20.06
C LEU A 382 3.18 -1.54 -19.50
N VAL A 383 4.40 -1.66 -18.99
CA VAL A 383 5.16 -0.52 -18.45
C VAL A 383 5.41 0.54 -19.51
N ILE A 384 5.82 0.16 -20.72
CA ILE A 384 6.03 1.10 -21.83
C ILE A 384 4.75 1.88 -22.18
N LEU A 385 3.58 1.22 -22.09
CA LEU A 385 2.28 1.88 -22.35
C LEU A 385 1.82 2.79 -21.20
N THR A 386 2.15 2.44 -19.95
CA THR A 386 1.63 3.16 -18.77
C THR A 386 2.58 4.21 -18.22
N LEU A 387 3.88 4.10 -18.47
CA LEU A 387 4.87 5.06 -18.00
C LEU A 387 4.64 6.49 -18.54
N PRO A 388 4.31 6.70 -19.84
CA PRO A 388 3.97 8.03 -20.35
C PRO A 388 2.82 8.70 -19.63
N LEU A 389 1.80 7.92 -19.18
CA LEU A 389 0.70 8.47 -18.37
C LEU A 389 1.17 8.95 -17.00
N SER A 390 2.18 8.30 -16.42
CA SER A 390 2.74 8.73 -15.14
C SER A 390 3.48 10.07 -15.29
N PHE A 391 4.19 10.30 -16.39
CA PHE A 391 4.75 11.62 -16.71
C PHE A 391 3.66 12.64 -17.03
N LEU A 392 2.63 12.26 -17.78
CA LEU A 392 1.49 13.12 -18.06
C LEU A 392 0.79 13.55 -16.78
N ASN A 393 0.68 12.66 -15.77
CA ASN A 393 0.15 13.01 -14.45
C ASN A 393 0.92 14.18 -13.82
N VAL A 394 2.25 14.14 -13.85
CA VAL A 394 3.09 15.23 -13.32
C VAL A 394 2.86 16.53 -14.07
N ILE A 395 2.80 16.48 -15.41
CA ILE A 395 2.54 17.66 -16.25
C ILE A 395 1.17 18.24 -15.93
N LEU A 396 0.12 17.41 -15.87
CA LEU A 396 -1.23 17.86 -15.55
C LEU A 396 -1.31 18.40 -14.12
N ALA A 397 -0.64 17.78 -13.15
CA ALA A 397 -0.61 18.23 -11.76
C ALA A 397 0.02 19.63 -11.60
N LEU A 398 0.97 20.00 -12.47
CA LEU A 398 1.58 21.33 -12.48
C LEU A 398 0.72 22.37 -13.20
N HIS A 399 -0.09 22.00 -14.20
CA HIS A 399 -0.78 22.96 -15.07
C HIS A 399 -2.28 23.09 -14.77
N LEU A 400 -3.01 21.99 -14.44
CA LEU A 400 -4.47 22.06 -14.17
C LEU A 400 -4.86 23.03 -13.05
N PRO A 401 -4.10 23.17 -11.94
CA PRO A 401 -4.39 24.14 -10.91
C PRO A 401 -4.54 25.57 -11.43
N TYR A 402 -3.67 25.95 -12.37
CA TYR A 402 -3.64 27.31 -12.94
C TYR A 402 -4.60 27.48 -14.10
N ILE A 403 -4.81 26.47 -14.95
CA ILE A 403 -5.71 26.56 -16.10
C ILE A 403 -7.17 26.77 -15.66
N PHE A 404 -7.57 26.09 -14.58
CA PHE A 404 -8.95 26.11 -14.08
C PHE A 404 -9.13 26.95 -12.82
N ASP A 405 -8.07 27.54 -12.27
CA ASP A 405 -8.07 28.30 -11.00
C ASP A 405 -8.71 27.55 -9.82
N ILE A 406 -8.39 26.24 -9.71
CA ILE A 406 -8.97 25.34 -8.70
C ILE A 406 -7.98 24.88 -7.63
N GLY A 407 -6.80 25.51 -7.55
CA GLY A 407 -5.81 25.22 -6.52
C GLY A 407 -5.42 23.74 -6.45
N MET A 408 -5.27 23.20 -5.22
CA MET A 408 -4.85 21.80 -5.00
C MET A 408 -5.79 20.74 -5.60
N TYR A 409 -7.07 21.10 -5.85
CA TYR A 409 -8.02 20.19 -6.52
C TYR A 409 -7.56 19.86 -7.95
N GLY A 410 -6.87 20.78 -8.63
CA GLY A 410 -6.29 20.54 -9.96
C GLY A 410 -5.24 19.43 -9.94
N VAL A 411 -4.43 19.36 -8.87
CA VAL A 411 -3.46 18.27 -8.67
C VAL A 411 -4.16 16.92 -8.47
N ALA A 412 -5.23 16.90 -7.67
CA ALA A 412 -6.03 15.69 -7.46
C ALA A 412 -6.73 15.23 -8.75
N LEU A 413 -7.25 16.17 -9.56
CA LEU A 413 -7.87 15.88 -10.86
C LEU A 413 -6.88 15.28 -11.86
N ALA A 414 -5.61 15.71 -11.85
CA ALA A 414 -4.57 15.07 -12.66
C ALA A 414 -4.45 13.58 -12.33
N GLY A 415 -4.44 13.24 -11.05
CA GLY A 415 -4.45 11.85 -10.56
C GLY A 415 -5.72 11.10 -10.99
N LEU A 416 -6.90 11.70 -10.80
CA LEU A 416 -8.18 11.12 -11.21
C LEU A 416 -8.17 10.75 -12.70
N ILE A 417 -7.78 11.68 -13.58
CA ILE A 417 -7.76 11.47 -15.03
C ILE A 417 -6.77 10.37 -15.40
N THR A 418 -5.52 10.48 -14.98
CA THR A 418 -4.45 9.57 -15.41
C THR A 418 -4.62 8.17 -14.85
N LEU A 419 -5.03 8.02 -13.59
CA LEU A 419 -5.32 6.72 -12.98
C LEU A 419 -6.55 6.07 -13.61
N SER A 420 -7.60 6.85 -13.90
CA SER A 420 -8.81 6.34 -14.57
C SER A 420 -8.49 5.84 -15.98
N VAL A 421 -7.70 6.57 -16.75
CA VAL A 421 -7.24 6.14 -18.08
C VAL A 421 -6.37 4.89 -17.97
N ARG A 422 -5.40 4.88 -17.05
CA ARG A 422 -4.48 3.74 -16.85
C ARG A 422 -5.23 2.46 -16.48
N TYR A 423 -6.02 2.51 -15.41
CA TYR A 423 -6.65 1.34 -14.81
C TYR A 423 -8.03 1.04 -15.38
N GLY A 424 -8.77 2.06 -15.83
CA GLY A 424 -10.08 1.90 -16.42
C GLY A 424 -10.07 1.60 -17.91
N VAL A 425 -8.99 1.94 -18.63
CA VAL A 425 -8.94 1.78 -20.09
C VAL A 425 -7.72 0.97 -20.53
N ILE A 426 -6.51 1.50 -20.35
CA ILE A 426 -5.31 0.92 -20.97
C ILE A 426 -5.02 -0.48 -20.47
N GLN A 427 -5.02 -0.70 -19.17
CA GLN A 427 -4.67 -1.99 -18.60
C GLN A 427 -5.67 -3.10 -18.94
N PRO A 428 -7.00 -2.92 -18.82
CA PRO A 428 -7.97 -3.94 -19.24
C PRO A 428 -7.89 -4.27 -20.74
N LEU A 429 -7.73 -3.26 -21.60
CA LEU A 429 -7.60 -3.45 -23.04
C LEU A 429 -6.31 -4.19 -23.41
N PHE A 430 -5.19 -3.81 -22.81
CA PHE A 430 -3.90 -4.47 -23.02
C PHE A 430 -3.95 -5.94 -22.61
N ILE A 431 -4.53 -6.25 -21.45
CA ILE A 431 -4.62 -7.63 -20.95
C ILE A 431 -5.57 -8.45 -21.84
N ALA A 432 -6.69 -7.87 -22.28
CA ALA A 432 -7.58 -8.52 -23.23
C ALA A 432 -6.84 -8.87 -24.55
N TYR A 433 -5.99 -7.97 -25.05
CA TYR A 433 -5.13 -8.21 -26.18
C TYR A 433 -4.12 -9.34 -25.92
N VAL A 434 -3.44 -9.35 -24.76
CA VAL A 434 -2.44 -10.37 -24.41
C VAL A 434 -3.04 -11.77 -24.40
N ILE A 435 -4.24 -11.95 -23.88
CA ILE A 435 -4.93 -13.24 -23.82
C ILE A 435 -5.86 -13.47 -25.02
N GLN A 436 -5.88 -12.56 -25.99
CA GLN A 436 -6.67 -12.64 -27.24
C GLN A 436 -8.16 -12.87 -27.03
N ILE A 437 -8.81 -12.08 -26.15
CA ILE A 437 -10.26 -12.08 -25.93
C ILE A 437 -10.89 -10.81 -26.49
N PRO A 438 -12.23 -10.74 -26.63
CA PRO A 438 -12.91 -9.52 -27.05
C PRO A 438 -12.51 -8.34 -26.16
N THR A 439 -12.14 -7.23 -26.79
CA THR A 439 -11.49 -6.06 -26.20
C THR A 439 -12.22 -5.51 -24.97
N PHE A 440 -13.56 -5.52 -25.00
CA PHE A 440 -14.40 -4.96 -23.95
C PHE A 440 -14.79 -5.95 -22.84
N THR A 441 -14.28 -7.18 -22.84
CA THR A 441 -14.69 -8.23 -21.88
C THR A 441 -14.50 -7.78 -20.43
N TYR A 442 -13.33 -7.27 -20.08
CA TYR A 442 -13.05 -6.80 -18.73
C TYR A 442 -13.75 -5.48 -18.42
N LEU A 443 -13.82 -4.55 -19.37
CA LEU A 443 -14.51 -3.27 -19.20
C LEU A 443 -15.98 -3.46 -18.85
N LYS A 444 -16.68 -4.39 -19.52
CA LYS A 444 -18.07 -4.74 -19.19
C LYS A 444 -18.22 -5.27 -17.75
N LYS A 445 -17.21 -5.98 -17.23
CA LYS A 445 -17.24 -6.46 -15.84
C LYS A 445 -16.93 -5.36 -14.82
N MET A 446 -16.13 -4.36 -15.20
CA MET A 446 -15.85 -3.21 -14.35
C MET A 446 -17.07 -2.30 -14.16
N THR A 447 -18.03 -2.28 -15.09
CA THR A 447 -19.26 -1.49 -14.94
C THR A 447 -20.09 -1.88 -13.72
N TYR A 448 -20.01 -3.14 -13.26
CA TYR A 448 -20.71 -3.58 -12.04
C TYR A 448 -20.19 -2.87 -10.79
N GLY A 449 -18.87 -2.74 -10.63
CA GLY A 449 -18.28 -2.01 -9.50
C GLY A 449 -18.61 -0.52 -9.53
N ILE A 450 -18.54 0.10 -10.73
CA ILE A 450 -18.92 1.50 -10.92
C ILE A 450 -20.41 1.70 -10.63
N GLY A 451 -21.26 0.80 -11.15
CA GLY A 451 -22.70 0.83 -10.88
C GLY A 451 -23.03 0.67 -9.40
N GLY A 452 -22.32 -0.24 -8.69
CA GLY A 452 -22.44 -0.39 -7.24
C GLY A 452 -22.09 0.90 -6.49
N LEU A 453 -21.03 1.60 -6.91
CA LEU A 453 -20.65 2.88 -6.32
C LEU A 453 -21.72 3.96 -6.56
N LEU A 454 -22.30 4.03 -7.76
CA LEU A 454 -23.37 4.97 -8.08
C LEU A 454 -24.63 4.69 -7.25
N VAL A 455 -25.05 3.44 -7.14
CA VAL A 455 -26.20 3.04 -6.31
C VAL A 455 -25.99 3.45 -4.85
N LEU A 456 -24.80 3.20 -4.30
CA LEU A 456 -24.45 3.63 -2.94
C LEU A 456 -24.47 5.15 -2.79
N SER A 457 -23.93 5.88 -3.76
CA SER A 457 -23.92 7.35 -3.71
C SER A 457 -25.34 7.91 -3.67
N VAL A 458 -26.26 7.39 -4.51
CA VAL A 458 -27.67 7.80 -4.51
C VAL A 458 -28.35 7.45 -3.19
N ALA A 459 -28.16 6.22 -2.69
CA ALA A 459 -28.72 5.80 -1.42
C ALA A 459 -28.21 6.63 -0.24
N GLY A 460 -26.92 6.97 -0.25
CA GLY A 460 -26.30 7.79 0.77
C GLY A 460 -26.81 9.23 0.78
N ILE A 461 -26.92 9.86 -0.38
CA ILE A 461 -27.51 11.22 -0.51
C ILE A 461 -28.95 11.22 0.01
N ALA A 462 -29.76 10.20 -0.37
CA ALA A 462 -31.12 10.05 0.14
C ALA A 462 -31.18 9.86 1.67
N LEU A 463 -30.24 9.11 2.26
CA LEU A 463 -30.18 8.96 3.71
C LEU A 463 -29.82 10.28 4.41
N LEU A 464 -28.79 10.98 3.91
CA LEU A 464 -28.33 12.24 4.50
C LEU A 464 -29.33 13.39 4.37
N SER A 465 -30.31 13.32 3.45
CA SER A 465 -31.42 14.27 3.38
C SER A 465 -32.44 14.10 4.51
N VAL A 466 -32.47 12.93 5.17
CA VAL A 466 -33.45 12.58 6.22
C VAL A 466 -32.79 12.50 7.59
N VAL A 467 -31.53 12.07 7.67
CA VAL A 467 -30.84 11.78 8.94
C VAL A 467 -29.63 12.69 9.09
N THR A 468 -29.60 13.43 10.21
CA THR A 468 -28.41 14.20 10.61
C THR A 468 -27.44 13.33 11.40
N ILE A 469 -26.18 13.25 10.93
CA ILE A 469 -25.13 12.41 11.54
C ILE A 469 -24.10 13.35 12.16
N SER A 470 -24.04 13.37 13.49
CA SER A 470 -23.16 14.27 14.25
C SER A 470 -22.18 13.52 15.17
N THR A 471 -22.41 12.23 15.42
CA THR A 471 -21.60 11.45 16.37
C THR A 471 -21.10 10.16 15.76
N LEU A 472 -19.99 9.62 16.29
CA LEU A 472 -19.43 8.34 15.83
C LEU A 472 -20.44 7.16 15.90
N PRO A 473 -21.24 6.98 16.98
CA PRO A 473 -22.25 5.93 17.01
C PRO A 473 -23.32 6.06 15.92
N THR A 474 -23.81 7.27 15.64
CA THR A 474 -24.80 7.50 14.56
C THR A 474 -24.20 7.26 13.19
N LEU A 475 -22.92 7.60 12.99
CA LEU A 475 -22.20 7.29 11.75
C LEU A 475 -22.06 5.78 11.53
N ILE A 476 -21.66 5.03 12.56
CA ILE A 476 -21.55 3.57 12.52
C ILE A 476 -22.91 2.93 12.22
N LEU A 477 -23.97 3.37 12.87
CA LEU A 477 -25.31 2.82 12.66
C LEU A 477 -25.80 3.07 11.24
N ALA A 478 -25.69 4.30 10.73
CA ALA A 478 -26.06 4.67 9.37
C ALA A 478 -25.22 3.92 8.33
N GLY A 479 -23.90 3.85 8.53
CA GLY A 479 -22.98 3.10 7.67
C GLY A 479 -23.29 1.62 7.64
N SER A 480 -23.58 1.00 8.79
CA SER A 480 -23.97 -0.41 8.90
C SER A 480 -25.30 -0.69 8.24
N GLY A 481 -26.29 0.21 8.36
CA GLY A 481 -27.58 0.11 7.68
C GLY A 481 -27.46 0.13 6.14
N ILE A 482 -26.71 1.10 5.60
CA ILE A 482 -26.41 1.17 4.16
C ILE A 482 -25.64 -0.08 3.71
N ALA A 483 -24.65 -0.52 4.48
CA ALA A 483 -23.85 -1.69 4.17
C ALA A 483 -24.71 -2.94 4.10
N ALA A 484 -25.59 -3.17 5.09
CA ALA A 484 -26.49 -4.30 5.10
C ALA A 484 -27.47 -4.28 3.91
N ALA A 485 -28.10 -3.14 3.64
CA ALA A 485 -29.02 -2.98 2.51
C ALA A 485 -28.32 -3.21 1.16
N TYR A 486 -27.11 -2.64 0.99
CA TYR A 486 -26.32 -2.83 -0.23
C TYR A 486 -25.88 -4.27 -0.42
N LEU A 487 -25.37 -4.93 0.62
CA LEU A 487 -24.95 -6.33 0.54
C LEU A 487 -26.12 -7.25 0.21
N LEU A 488 -27.29 -7.03 0.84
CA LEU A 488 -28.51 -7.77 0.51
C LEU A 488 -28.93 -7.55 -0.95
N PHE A 489 -28.86 -6.32 -1.44
CA PHE A 489 -29.13 -6.02 -2.84
C PHE A 489 -28.16 -6.74 -3.78
N VAL A 490 -26.86 -6.65 -3.54
CA VAL A 490 -25.84 -7.29 -4.38
C VAL A 490 -25.98 -8.80 -4.38
N LEU A 491 -26.14 -9.41 -3.21
CA LEU A 491 -26.26 -10.86 -3.06
C LEU A 491 -27.52 -11.40 -3.74
N ASN A 492 -28.68 -10.70 -3.66
CA ASN A 492 -29.92 -11.22 -4.19
C ASN A 492 -30.19 -10.89 -5.67
N PHE A 493 -29.75 -9.70 -6.13
CA PHE A 493 -30.13 -9.19 -7.45
C PHE A 493 -29.00 -9.08 -8.46
N VAL A 494 -27.73 -9.03 -8.02
CA VAL A 494 -26.60 -8.75 -8.92
C VAL A 494 -25.72 -9.97 -9.16
N LEU A 495 -25.53 -10.82 -8.14
CA LEU A 495 -24.70 -12.02 -8.24
C LEU A 495 -25.49 -13.22 -8.77
N ASN A 496 -24.88 -13.93 -9.73
CA ASN A 496 -25.39 -15.20 -10.22
C ASN A 496 -25.14 -16.34 -9.21
N PRO A 497 -25.90 -17.47 -9.30
CA PRO A 497 -25.71 -18.61 -8.37
C PRO A 497 -24.27 -19.14 -8.31
N GLU A 498 -23.59 -19.26 -9.46
CA GLU A 498 -22.19 -19.70 -9.54
C GLU A 498 -21.23 -18.73 -8.81
N GLU A 499 -21.47 -17.42 -8.93
CA GLU A 499 -20.67 -16.39 -8.27
C GLU A 499 -20.88 -16.40 -6.75
N ARG A 500 -22.09 -16.71 -6.28
CA ARG A 500 -22.41 -16.90 -4.85
C ARG A 500 -21.72 -18.13 -4.29
N GLU A 501 -21.70 -19.23 -5.03
CA GLU A 501 -21.03 -20.47 -4.61
C GLU A 501 -19.51 -20.28 -4.54
N MET A 502 -18.93 -19.51 -5.47
CA MET A 502 -17.50 -19.12 -5.40
C MET A 502 -17.21 -18.32 -4.13
N ILE A 503 -18.04 -17.36 -3.75
CA ILE A 503 -17.89 -16.60 -2.51
C ILE A 503 -18.02 -17.53 -1.30
N ARG A 504 -19.00 -18.43 -1.31
CA ARG A 504 -19.21 -19.41 -0.24
C ARG A 504 -18.00 -20.31 -0.04
N SER A 505 -17.38 -20.78 -1.11
CA SER A 505 -16.18 -21.62 -1.06
C SER A 505 -14.94 -20.91 -0.49
N CYS A 506 -14.90 -19.57 -0.58
CA CYS A 506 -13.83 -18.76 0.00
C CYS A 506 -14.01 -18.48 1.51
N LEU A 507 -15.20 -18.74 2.08
CA LEU A 507 -15.47 -18.53 3.49
C LEU A 507 -14.98 -19.71 4.35
N PRO A 508 -14.52 -19.47 5.59
CA PRO A 508 -14.19 -20.55 6.53
C PRO A 508 -15.41 -21.47 6.77
N GLU A 509 -15.17 -22.77 6.94
CA GLU A 509 -16.23 -23.78 7.14
C GLU A 509 -17.22 -23.42 8.27
N VAL A 510 -16.74 -22.76 9.31
CA VAL A 510 -17.57 -22.29 10.44
C VAL A 510 -18.58 -21.24 9.98
N CYS A 511 -18.19 -20.35 9.06
CA CYS A 511 -19.07 -19.33 8.49
C CYS A 511 -20.03 -19.94 7.46
N GLN A 512 -19.57 -20.90 6.64
CA GLN A 512 -20.42 -21.59 5.66
C GLN A 512 -21.62 -22.31 6.29
N LYS A 513 -21.45 -22.86 7.50
CA LYS A 513 -22.52 -23.56 8.24
C LYS A 513 -23.55 -22.62 8.89
N ARG A 514 -23.18 -21.36 9.14
CA ARG A 514 -24.02 -20.35 9.81
C ARG A 514 -24.81 -19.45 8.86
N ILE A 515 -24.40 -19.38 7.60
CA ILE A 515 -25.06 -18.55 6.62
C ILE A 515 -26.20 -19.36 5.96
N PRO A 516 -27.45 -18.89 6.02
CA PRO A 516 -28.57 -19.56 5.38
C PRO A 516 -28.36 -19.74 3.88
N SER A 517 -28.77 -20.89 3.34
CA SER A 517 -28.59 -21.24 1.91
C SER A 517 -29.29 -20.27 0.93
N TRP A 518 -30.26 -19.50 1.41
CA TRP A 518 -30.97 -18.50 0.58
C TRP A 518 -30.21 -17.15 0.49
N LEU A 519 -29.19 -16.95 1.30
CA LEU A 519 -28.42 -15.71 1.37
C LEU A 519 -27.11 -15.82 0.54
N LEU A 520 -26.66 -17.02 0.28
CA LEU A 520 -25.52 -17.39 -0.55
C LEU A 520 -25.92 -18.61 -1.42
#